data_b4a4104cffcd1a6c35c1ce441289fe5c
#
_entry.id   b4a4104cffcd1a6c35c1ce441289fe5c
#
_cell.length_a   1.000
_cell.length_b   1.000
_cell.length_c   1.000
_cell.angle_alpha   90.00
_cell.angle_beta   90.00
_cell.angle_gamma   90.00
#
_symmetry.space_group_name_H-M   'P 1'
#
loop_
_entity.id
_entity.type
_entity.pdbx_description
1 polymer ?
#
loop_
_entity_poly.entity_id
_entity_poly.type
_entity_poly.pdbx_seq_one_letter_code
_entity_poly.pdbx_strand_id
1 'polypeptide(L)'
;MGLVVGLLLLAAVVFFAVVLPRVDAAPEGSDSAASGEVSGDPVALPDALPFGLVAQDTGRLPTPPGAEAAEFQGQLKDFQDNAVEGYDDLFGVGAAFRIYASEDGSRQALVTVLDKEPGLFAPDGPPVDAEVAGVARPATQLVREGDAICAINWGQPVAVGQAVPEGNPVLARCQLGDGGRTWEMAASGMPAADIVSTLDALAARG
;
A
#
# COMPACT_ATOMS: atom_id res chain seq x y z
N MET A 1 -5.98 25.95 3.91
CA MET A 1 -5.45 24.82 3.13
C MET A 1 -5.82 23.44 3.71
N GLY A 2 -6.15 23.31 5.00
CA GLY A 2 -6.51 22.02 5.63
C GLY A 2 -7.81 21.37 5.13
N LEU A 3 -8.77 22.13 4.62
CA LEU A 3 -10.07 21.61 4.18
C LEU A 3 -9.98 20.77 2.90
N VAL A 4 -8.98 21.03 2.06
CA VAL A 4 -8.77 20.31 0.80
C VAL A 4 -8.14 18.93 1.04
N VAL A 5 -7.27 18.80 2.04
CA VAL A 5 -6.61 17.54 2.41
C VAL A 5 -7.60 16.58 3.05
N GLY A 6 -8.48 17.06 3.93
CA GLY A 6 -9.53 16.25 4.54
C GLY A 6 -10.55 15.72 3.51
N LEU A 7 -10.88 16.53 2.49
CA LEU A 7 -11.81 16.13 1.43
C LEU A 7 -11.19 15.07 0.50
N LEU A 8 -9.88 15.12 0.27
CA LEU A 8 -9.17 14.12 -0.54
C LEU A 8 -9.07 12.78 0.18
N LEU A 9 -8.86 12.76 1.49
CA LEU A 9 -8.87 11.53 2.29
C LEU A 9 -10.26 10.89 2.32
N LEU A 10 -11.31 11.69 2.49
CA LEU A 10 -12.69 11.20 2.44
C LEU A 10 -13.06 10.68 1.04
N ALA A 11 -12.60 11.35 -0.02
CA ALA A 11 -12.81 10.91 -1.40
C ALA A 11 -12.08 9.60 -1.71
N ALA A 12 -10.88 9.37 -1.17
CA ALA A 12 -10.17 8.11 -1.32
C ALA A 12 -10.90 6.95 -0.64
N VAL A 13 -11.37 7.14 0.59
CA VAL A 13 -12.14 6.12 1.33
C VAL A 13 -13.48 5.83 0.64
N VAL A 14 -14.20 6.84 0.17
CA VAL A 14 -15.47 6.68 -0.55
C VAL A 14 -15.25 6.06 -1.93
N PHE A 15 -14.16 6.37 -2.62
CA PHE A 15 -13.85 5.79 -3.92
C PHE A 15 -13.57 4.29 -3.82
N PHE A 16 -12.84 3.84 -2.80
CA PHE A 16 -12.62 2.41 -2.55
C PHE A 16 -13.88 1.68 -2.10
N ALA A 17 -14.75 2.31 -1.32
CA ALA A 17 -15.98 1.69 -0.81
C ALA A 17 -17.10 1.60 -1.87
N VAL A 18 -17.09 2.45 -2.91
CA VAL A 18 -18.20 2.54 -3.90
C VAL A 18 -17.87 1.86 -5.24
N VAL A 19 -16.58 1.65 -5.56
CA VAL A 19 -16.16 1.12 -6.89
C VAL A 19 -15.95 -0.39 -6.90
N LEU A 20 -16.03 -1.09 -5.75
CA LEU A 20 -16.05 -2.56 -5.78
C LEU A 20 -17.42 -3.03 -6.30
N PRO A 21 -17.51 -3.61 -7.51
CA PRO A 21 -18.74 -4.21 -7.99
C PRO A 21 -19.12 -5.36 -7.05
N ARG A 22 -20.35 -5.38 -6.57
CA ARG A 22 -20.94 -6.57 -5.96
C ARG A 22 -20.91 -7.68 -7.00
N VAL A 23 -20.01 -8.62 -6.83
CA VAL A 23 -19.96 -9.82 -7.66
C VAL A 23 -21.03 -10.76 -7.09
N ASP A 24 -22.19 -10.81 -7.75
CA ASP A 24 -23.17 -11.84 -7.49
C ASP A 24 -22.58 -13.21 -7.81
N ALA A 25 -22.82 -14.15 -6.93
CA ALA A 25 -22.30 -15.50 -6.95
C ALA A 25 -22.49 -16.18 -8.32
N ALA A 26 -21.43 -16.71 -8.88
CA ALA A 26 -21.44 -17.66 -9.99
C ALA A 26 -20.97 -19.06 -9.51
N PRO A 27 -21.37 -20.15 -10.16
CA PRO A 27 -21.56 -21.47 -9.57
C PRO A 27 -20.27 -22.26 -9.37
N GLU A 28 -20.37 -23.20 -8.43
CA GLU A 28 -19.36 -24.22 -8.06
C GLU A 28 -18.73 -24.93 -9.27
N GLY A 29 -17.44 -24.74 -9.42
CA GLY A 29 -16.59 -25.54 -10.28
C GLY A 29 -15.36 -25.95 -9.48
N SER A 30 -15.37 -27.21 -9.02
CA SER A 30 -14.26 -27.84 -8.30
C SER A 30 -13.03 -27.89 -9.17
N ASP A 31 -11.96 -27.20 -8.77
CA ASP A 31 -10.59 -27.66 -9.02
C ASP A 31 -9.74 -27.27 -7.81
N SER A 32 -9.40 -28.29 -7.03
CA SER A 32 -8.52 -28.22 -5.88
C SER A 32 -7.10 -27.90 -6.36
N ALA A 33 -6.77 -26.62 -6.44
CA ALA A 33 -5.39 -26.19 -6.37
C ALA A 33 -4.94 -26.38 -4.91
N ALA A 34 -3.92 -27.20 -4.69
CA ALA A 34 -3.34 -27.48 -3.40
C ALA A 34 -2.95 -26.17 -2.72
N SER A 35 -3.76 -25.75 -1.75
CA SER A 35 -3.41 -24.69 -0.82
C SER A 35 -2.27 -25.21 0.05
N GLY A 36 -1.06 -24.79 -0.24
CA GLY A 36 0.03 -24.90 0.73
C GLY A 36 -0.36 -24.03 1.93
N GLU A 37 -0.84 -24.66 3.00
CA GLU A 37 -1.01 -24.00 4.28
C GLU A 37 0.38 -23.51 4.74
N VAL A 38 0.65 -22.22 4.56
CA VAL A 38 1.71 -21.55 5.28
C VAL A 38 1.19 -21.39 6.71
N SER A 39 1.45 -22.38 7.55
CA SER A 39 1.16 -22.34 8.98
C SER A 39 2.20 -21.45 9.66
N GLY A 40 2.10 -20.15 9.53
CA GLY A 40 2.93 -19.17 10.20
C GLY A 40 2.14 -18.45 11.28
N ASP A 41 2.80 -18.09 12.39
CA ASP A 41 2.21 -17.18 13.36
C ASP A 41 1.84 -15.84 12.68
N PRO A 42 0.72 -15.19 13.07
CA PRO A 42 0.34 -13.90 12.53
C PRO A 42 1.47 -12.87 12.65
N VAL A 43 1.79 -12.20 11.55
CA VAL A 43 2.84 -11.16 11.57
C VAL A 43 2.37 -9.96 12.36
N ALA A 44 3.11 -9.61 13.41
CA ALA A 44 2.86 -8.39 14.17
C ALA A 44 3.60 -7.21 13.53
N LEU A 45 2.85 -6.27 12.93
CA LEU A 45 3.42 -5.05 12.39
C LEU A 45 3.78 -4.07 13.53
N PRO A 46 5.00 -3.50 13.57
CA PRO A 46 5.50 -2.71 14.69
C PRO A 46 4.83 -1.32 14.77
N ASP A 47 4.86 -0.69 15.95
CA ASP A 47 4.31 0.66 16.18
C ASP A 47 5.04 1.79 15.45
N ALA A 48 6.28 1.55 15.06
CA ALA A 48 7.10 2.52 14.33
C ALA A 48 7.93 1.83 13.25
N LEU A 49 8.03 2.50 12.11
CA LEU A 49 8.84 2.11 10.97
C LEU A 49 9.99 3.10 10.75
N PRO A 50 10.99 2.75 9.91
CA PRO A 50 11.99 3.71 9.45
C PRO A 50 11.37 5.00 8.89
N PHE A 51 12.20 6.02 8.73
CA PHE A 51 11.84 7.33 8.16
C PHE A 51 10.75 8.10 8.93
N GLY A 52 10.62 7.85 10.25
CA GLY A 52 9.70 8.58 11.14
C GLY A 52 8.23 8.23 10.97
N LEU A 53 7.93 7.07 10.40
CA LEU A 53 6.57 6.57 10.29
C LEU A 53 6.12 5.94 11.62
N VAL A 54 4.96 6.36 12.12
CA VAL A 54 4.32 5.87 13.35
C VAL A 54 2.95 5.32 13.00
N ALA A 55 2.58 4.17 13.56
CA ALA A 55 1.28 3.58 13.36
C ALA A 55 0.18 4.49 13.89
N GLN A 56 -0.84 4.75 13.08
CA GLN A 56 -1.88 5.72 13.41
C GLN A 56 -2.80 5.27 14.55
N ASP A 57 -2.93 3.97 14.75
CA ASP A 57 -3.72 3.33 15.80
C ASP A 57 -3.09 3.40 17.20
N THR A 58 -1.86 3.93 17.34
CA THR A 58 -1.16 4.06 18.63
C THR A 58 -1.59 5.28 19.44
N GLY A 59 -2.36 6.20 18.85
CA GLY A 59 -2.70 7.49 19.47
C GLY A 59 -1.53 8.46 19.64
N ARG A 60 -0.37 8.18 19.07
CA ARG A 60 0.82 9.06 19.14
C ARG A 60 0.76 10.22 18.14
N LEU A 61 -0.02 10.07 17.09
CA LEU A 61 -0.17 11.10 16.07
C LEU A 61 -1.33 12.04 16.40
N PRO A 62 -1.27 13.30 15.95
CA PRO A 62 -2.37 14.23 16.12
C PRO A 62 -3.67 13.69 15.49
N THR A 63 -4.76 13.79 16.23
CA THR A 63 -6.08 13.47 15.69
C THR A 63 -6.51 14.52 14.66
N PRO A 64 -7.16 14.13 13.56
CA PRO A 64 -7.68 15.09 12.58
C PRO A 64 -8.59 16.16 13.22
N PRO A 65 -8.54 17.41 12.74
CA PRO A 65 -9.38 18.46 13.28
C PRO A 65 -10.87 18.10 13.24
N GLY A 66 -11.55 18.21 14.38
CA GLY A 66 -12.97 17.94 14.53
C GLY A 66 -13.34 16.49 14.82
N ALA A 67 -12.35 15.59 14.92
CA ALA A 67 -12.59 14.20 15.34
C ALA A 67 -12.25 14.03 16.82
N GLU A 68 -13.04 13.22 17.53
CA GLU A 68 -12.73 12.77 18.88
C GLU A 68 -11.68 11.65 18.81
N ALA A 69 -10.62 11.74 19.62
CA ALA A 69 -9.47 10.83 19.52
C ALA A 69 -9.87 9.34 19.67
N ALA A 70 -10.72 9.03 20.66
CA ALA A 70 -11.16 7.64 20.90
C ALA A 70 -12.01 7.09 19.74
N GLU A 71 -12.87 7.93 19.16
CA GLU A 71 -13.69 7.54 18.00
C GLU A 71 -12.82 7.30 16.77
N PHE A 72 -11.86 8.20 16.50
CA PHE A 72 -10.92 8.04 15.39
C PHE A 72 -10.09 6.76 15.50
N GLN A 73 -9.59 6.46 16.71
CA GLN A 73 -8.83 5.23 16.97
C GLN A 73 -9.70 3.98 16.76
N GLY A 74 -10.96 4.01 17.22
CA GLY A 74 -11.91 2.94 16.98
C GLY A 74 -12.15 2.69 15.49
N GLN A 75 -12.41 3.75 14.72
CA GLN A 75 -12.62 3.66 13.27
C GLN A 75 -11.39 3.11 12.53
N LEU A 76 -10.17 3.51 12.93
CA LEU A 76 -8.94 2.98 12.35
C LEU A 76 -8.80 1.48 12.61
N LYS A 77 -9.07 1.05 13.84
CA LYS A 77 -9.02 -0.36 14.20
C LYS A 77 -10.04 -1.16 13.40
N ASP A 78 -11.29 -0.72 13.37
CA ASP A 78 -12.36 -1.39 12.62
C ASP A 78 -12.02 -1.49 11.12
N PHE A 79 -11.41 -0.45 10.56
CA PHE A 79 -10.95 -0.45 9.17
C PHE A 79 -9.83 -1.47 8.93
N GLN A 80 -8.85 -1.56 9.85
CA GLN A 80 -7.75 -2.51 9.74
C GLN A 80 -8.23 -3.95 9.90
N ASP A 81 -9.09 -4.21 10.88
CA ASP A 81 -9.67 -5.54 11.11
C ASP A 81 -10.50 -5.99 9.88
N ASN A 82 -11.31 -5.09 9.32
CA ASN A 82 -12.12 -5.39 8.13
C ASN A 82 -11.25 -5.63 6.89
N ALA A 83 -10.13 -4.93 6.75
CA ALA A 83 -9.19 -5.17 5.66
C ALA A 83 -8.56 -6.56 5.75
N VAL A 84 -8.16 -7.00 6.94
CA VAL A 84 -7.62 -8.35 7.19
C VAL A 84 -8.67 -9.42 6.88
N GLU A 85 -9.88 -9.28 7.40
CA GLU A 85 -11.00 -10.19 7.13
C GLU A 85 -11.30 -10.27 5.63
N GLY A 86 -11.29 -9.14 4.93
CA GLY A 86 -11.51 -9.09 3.49
C GLY A 86 -10.47 -9.85 2.67
N TYR A 87 -9.21 -9.92 3.11
CA TYR A 87 -8.20 -10.76 2.45
C TYR A 87 -8.48 -12.25 2.63
N ASP A 88 -8.90 -12.68 3.83
CA ASP A 88 -9.27 -14.06 4.08
C ASP A 88 -10.52 -14.45 3.28
N ASP A 89 -11.57 -13.64 3.33
CA ASP A 89 -12.84 -13.88 2.63
C ASP A 89 -12.68 -13.97 1.10
N LEU A 90 -11.86 -13.09 0.51
CA LEU A 90 -11.72 -13.00 -0.95
C LEU A 90 -10.67 -13.96 -1.52
N PHE A 91 -9.60 -14.22 -0.78
CA PHE A 91 -8.43 -14.92 -1.31
C PHE A 91 -8.07 -16.17 -0.49
N GLY A 92 -8.68 -16.38 0.69
CA GLY A 92 -8.35 -17.47 1.61
C GLY A 92 -6.91 -17.39 2.10
N VAL A 93 -6.41 -16.19 2.38
CA VAL A 93 -5.04 -15.96 2.83
C VAL A 93 -5.02 -15.15 4.12
N GLY A 94 -4.19 -15.58 5.08
CA GLY A 94 -3.90 -14.78 6.27
C GLY A 94 -3.23 -13.47 5.88
N ALA A 95 -3.60 -12.39 6.57
CA ALA A 95 -3.04 -11.08 6.31
C ALA A 95 -2.73 -10.31 7.59
N ALA A 96 -1.77 -9.40 7.52
CA ALA A 96 -1.62 -8.30 8.48
C ALA A 96 -1.67 -6.98 7.70
N PHE A 97 -2.36 -5.99 8.27
CA PHE A 97 -2.55 -4.69 7.65
C PHE A 97 -2.43 -3.58 8.68
N ARG A 98 -1.67 -2.53 8.38
CA ARG A 98 -1.54 -1.38 9.29
C ARG A 98 -1.24 -0.08 8.54
N ILE A 99 -1.76 1.02 9.09
CA ILE A 99 -1.64 2.37 8.54
C ILE A 99 -0.63 3.17 9.36
N TYR A 100 0.25 3.86 8.65
CA TYR A 100 1.31 4.69 9.25
C TYR A 100 1.29 6.10 8.69
N ALA A 101 1.76 7.05 9.47
CA ALA A 101 2.03 8.40 9.01
C ALA A 101 3.25 9.01 9.74
N SER A 102 3.87 10.01 9.14
CA SER A 102 4.82 10.87 9.85
C SER A 102 4.09 11.89 10.71
N GLU A 103 4.75 12.40 11.76
CA GLU A 103 4.18 13.36 12.70
C GLU A 103 3.71 14.67 12.01
N ASP A 104 4.43 15.10 10.99
CA ASP A 104 4.11 16.28 10.18
C ASP A 104 3.07 16.01 9.08
N GLY A 105 2.62 14.76 8.92
CA GLY A 105 1.66 14.34 7.91
C GLY A 105 2.18 14.37 6.47
N SER A 106 3.48 14.63 6.27
CA SER A 106 4.09 14.69 4.93
C SER A 106 4.25 13.32 4.26
N ARG A 107 4.24 12.24 5.07
CA ARG A 107 4.36 10.86 4.63
C ARG A 107 3.21 10.04 5.19
N GLN A 108 2.66 9.18 4.35
CA GLN A 108 1.64 8.21 4.76
C GLN A 108 1.96 6.88 4.11
N ALA A 109 1.72 5.79 4.82
CA ALA A 109 1.97 4.45 4.32
C ALA A 109 0.90 3.46 4.77
N LEU A 110 0.62 2.52 3.89
CA LEU A 110 -0.19 1.33 4.13
C LEU A 110 0.74 0.14 3.99
N VAL A 111 0.87 -0.67 5.02
CA VAL A 111 1.64 -1.91 4.98
C VAL A 111 0.70 -3.08 5.02
N THR A 112 0.88 -4.01 4.09
CA THR A 112 0.15 -5.28 4.02
C THR A 112 1.15 -6.42 3.99
N VAL A 113 0.91 -7.45 4.76
CA VAL A 113 1.65 -8.72 4.69
C VAL A 113 0.64 -9.82 4.42
N LEU A 114 0.92 -10.65 3.43
CA LEU A 114 0.07 -11.79 3.09
C LEU A 114 0.85 -13.09 3.32
N ASP A 115 0.22 -14.06 3.98
CA ASP A 115 0.79 -15.40 4.19
C ASP A 115 0.72 -16.22 2.89
N LYS A 116 1.32 -15.69 1.84
CA LYS A 116 1.38 -16.27 0.50
C LYS A 116 2.56 -15.72 -0.29
N GLU A 117 3.20 -16.57 -1.07
CA GLU A 117 4.20 -16.16 -2.06
C GLU A 117 3.67 -15.08 -3.00
N PRO A 118 4.50 -14.09 -3.36
CA PRO A 118 4.09 -13.02 -4.27
C PRO A 118 3.74 -13.57 -5.66
N GLY A 119 2.67 -13.03 -6.22
CA GLY A 119 2.28 -13.25 -7.59
C GLY A 119 2.82 -12.18 -8.54
N LEU A 120 2.23 -12.11 -9.74
CA LEU A 120 2.52 -11.03 -10.67
C LEU A 120 2.01 -9.70 -10.12
N PHE A 121 2.92 -8.74 -9.95
CA PHE A 121 2.60 -7.38 -9.51
C PHE A 121 2.55 -6.43 -10.71
N ALA A 122 1.37 -6.03 -11.13
CA ALA A 122 1.14 -5.10 -12.22
C ALA A 122 -0.11 -4.23 -11.96
N PRO A 123 -0.10 -3.40 -10.90
CA PRO A 123 -1.31 -2.68 -10.46
C PRO A 123 -1.83 -1.67 -11.49
N ASP A 124 -0.94 -1.07 -12.29
CA ASP A 124 -1.26 0.01 -13.22
C ASP A 124 -1.11 -0.41 -14.70
N GLY A 125 -1.12 -1.70 -14.98
CA GLY A 125 -0.95 -2.24 -16.34
C GLY A 125 0.50 -2.59 -16.68
N PRO A 126 0.77 -2.89 -17.96
CA PRO A 126 2.09 -3.33 -18.41
C PRO A 126 3.11 -2.18 -18.30
N PRO A 127 4.40 -2.48 -18.02
CA PRO A 127 5.46 -1.49 -18.08
C PRO A 127 5.62 -0.98 -19.53
N VAL A 128 5.63 0.33 -19.69
CA VAL A 128 5.87 0.98 -20.98
C VAL A 128 7.12 1.84 -20.88
N ASP A 129 8.05 1.67 -21.81
CA ASP A 129 9.25 2.47 -21.91
C ASP A 129 8.91 3.94 -22.23
N ALA A 130 9.60 4.87 -21.59
CA ALA A 130 9.37 6.30 -21.74
C ALA A 130 9.59 6.78 -23.20
N GLU A 131 10.57 6.21 -23.91
CA GLU A 131 10.87 6.51 -25.30
C GLU A 131 9.72 6.05 -26.22
N VAL A 132 9.19 4.84 -25.98
CA VAL A 132 8.02 4.31 -26.70
C VAL A 132 6.78 5.15 -26.44
N ALA A 133 6.62 5.63 -25.20
CA ALA A 133 5.52 6.53 -24.84
C ALA A 133 5.70 7.97 -25.34
N GLY A 134 6.87 8.33 -25.89
CA GLY A 134 7.16 9.67 -26.38
C GLY A 134 7.25 10.74 -25.29
N VAL A 135 7.70 10.37 -24.08
CA VAL A 135 7.81 11.25 -22.92
C VAL A 135 9.20 11.17 -22.28
N ALA A 136 9.60 12.21 -21.53
CA ALA A 136 10.83 12.17 -20.75
C ALA A 136 10.65 11.35 -19.45
N ARG A 137 9.44 11.37 -18.86
CA ARG A 137 9.04 10.53 -17.74
C ARG A 137 7.56 10.22 -17.88
N PRO A 138 7.13 8.94 -17.85
CA PRO A 138 5.71 8.60 -17.83
C PRO A 138 5.06 8.96 -16.49
N ALA A 139 3.73 9.08 -16.47
CA ALA A 139 2.97 9.33 -15.25
C ALA A 139 3.09 8.18 -14.25
N THR A 140 3.17 6.95 -14.77
CA THR A 140 3.35 5.72 -13.99
C THR A 140 4.52 4.92 -14.52
N GLN A 141 5.27 4.29 -13.63
CA GLN A 141 6.42 3.43 -13.96
C GLN A 141 6.36 2.16 -13.13
N LEU A 142 6.69 1.04 -13.74
CA LEU A 142 6.97 -0.19 -13.03
C LEU A 142 8.49 -0.42 -13.08
N VAL A 143 9.11 -0.47 -11.91
CA VAL A 143 10.56 -0.59 -11.79
C VAL A 143 10.94 -1.69 -10.80
N ARG A 144 12.15 -2.21 -10.96
CA ARG A 144 12.76 -3.09 -9.96
C ARG A 144 13.68 -2.24 -9.08
N GLU A 145 13.48 -2.35 -7.77
CA GLU A 145 14.33 -1.73 -6.75
C GLU A 145 14.80 -2.85 -5.80
N GLY A 146 16.08 -3.22 -5.89
CA GLY A 146 16.59 -4.41 -5.20
C GLY A 146 15.82 -5.67 -5.62
N ASP A 147 15.29 -6.41 -4.65
CA ASP A 147 14.49 -7.61 -4.87
C ASP A 147 12.99 -7.30 -5.00
N ALA A 148 12.58 -6.06 -4.76
CA ALA A 148 11.19 -5.63 -4.88
C ALA A 148 10.83 -5.15 -6.28
N ILE A 149 9.53 -5.22 -6.60
CA ILE A 149 8.93 -4.56 -7.76
C ILE A 149 8.10 -3.39 -7.25
N CYS A 150 8.31 -2.20 -7.83
CA CYS A 150 7.64 -0.97 -7.43
C CYS A 150 6.84 -0.36 -8.59
N ALA A 151 5.58 -0.04 -8.35
CA ALA A 151 4.77 0.83 -9.18
C ALA A 151 4.87 2.26 -8.64
N ILE A 152 5.34 3.18 -9.47
CA ILE A 152 5.57 4.57 -9.08
C ILE A 152 4.61 5.47 -9.87
N ASN A 153 3.83 6.26 -9.16
CA ASN A 153 2.90 7.23 -9.75
C ASN A 153 3.42 8.65 -9.51
N TRP A 154 3.74 9.35 -10.58
CA TRP A 154 4.20 10.75 -10.59
C TRP A 154 3.06 11.76 -10.77
N GLY A 155 1.83 11.28 -10.96
CA GLY A 155 0.66 12.09 -11.21
C GLY A 155 0.54 12.54 -12.67
N GLN A 156 1.62 13.05 -13.27
CA GLN A 156 1.60 13.51 -14.66
C GLN A 156 2.89 13.11 -15.42
N PRO A 157 2.79 12.85 -16.73
CA PRO A 157 3.95 12.64 -17.56
C PRO A 157 4.73 13.94 -17.79
N VAL A 158 6.03 13.82 -18.04
CA VAL A 158 6.89 14.93 -18.45
C VAL A 158 7.19 14.80 -19.95
N ALA A 159 6.92 15.84 -20.72
CA ALA A 159 7.17 15.83 -22.15
C ALA A 159 8.67 15.82 -22.48
N VAL A 160 9.04 15.25 -23.64
CA VAL A 160 10.40 15.30 -24.13
C VAL A 160 10.86 16.75 -24.26
N GLY A 161 12.08 17.03 -23.77
CA GLY A 161 12.67 18.37 -23.76
C GLY A 161 12.31 19.23 -22.54
N GLN A 162 11.43 18.77 -21.69
CA GLN A 162 11.16 19.40 -20.39
C GLN A 162 12.08 18.81 -19.30
N ALA A 163 12.47 19.65 -18.33
CA ALA A 163 13.20 19.18 -17.16
C ALA A 163 12.30 18.28 -16.32
N VAL A 164 12.80 17.10 -15.95
CA VAL A 164 12.10 16.19 -15.03
C VAL A 164 12.15 16.82 -13.64
N PRO A 165 10.99 17.11 -13.00
CA PRO A 165 10.94 17.67 -11.66
C PRO A 165 11.61 16.73 -10.65
N GLU A 166 12.40 17.31 -9.75
CA GLU A 166 12.92 16.61 -8.57
C GLU A 166 11.82 16.45 -7.52
N GLY A 167 11.92 15.43 -6.68
CA GLY A 167 11.02 15.19 -5.56
C GLY A 167 10.49 13.76 -5.51
N ASN A 168 9.63 13.53 -4.52
CA ASN A 168 9.03 12.23 -4.31
C ASN A 168 7.83 12.03 -5.24
N PRO A 169 7.51 10.77 -5.59
CA PRO A 169 6.28 10.44 -6.31
C PRO A 169 5.04 10.81 -5.47
N VAL A 170 3.93 10.99 -6.14
CA VAL A 170 2.62 11.17 -5.50
C VAL A 170 2.26 9.92 -4.69
N LEU A 171 2.54 8.75 -5.26
CA LEU A 171 2.35 7.45 -4.65
C LEU A 171 3.39 6.49 -5.20
N ALA A 172 3.99 5.69 -4.33
CA ALA A 172 4.74 4.51 -4.75
C ALA A 172 4.21 3.29 -3.99
N ARG A 173 4.14 2.16 -4.68
CA ARG A 173 3.70 0.88 -4.13
C ARG A 173 4.72 -0.17 -4.49
N CYS A 174 5.35 -0.78 -3.51
CA CYS A 174 6.37 -1.81 -3.70
C CYS A 174 5.89 -3.13 -3.12
N GLN A 175 6.24 -4.22 -3.79
CA GLN A 175 6.00 -5.58 -3.36
C GLN A 175 7.33 -6.34 -3.30
N LEU A 176 7.56 -7.01 -2.19
CA LEU A 176 8.71 -7.87 -1.92
C LEU A 176 8.22 -9.26 -1.52
N GLY A 177 8.85 -10.31 -2.04
CA GLY A 177 8.64 -11.69 -1.57
C GLY A 177 9.78 -12.12 -0.66
N ASP A 178 9.46 -12.53 0.56
CA ASP A 178 10.42 -13.11 1.49
C ASP A 178 9.75 -14.08 2.47
N GLY A 179 10.44 -15.19 2.77
CA GLY A 179 9.98 -16.18 3.74
C GLY A 179 8.65 -16.85 3.42
N GLY A 180 8.28 -16.98 2.14
CA GLY A 180 6.98 -17.52 1.72
C GLY A 180 5.83 -16.53 1.82
N ARG A 181 6.13 -15.26 2.11
CA ARG A 181 5.18 -14.17 2.30
C ARG A 181 5.31 -13.10 1.24
N THR A 182 4.24 -12.38 1.04
CA THR A 182 4.22 -11.14 0.26
C THR A 182 4.18 -9.95 1.21
N TRP A 183 5.19 -9.11 1.12
CA TRP A 183 5.30 -7.83 1.83
C TRP A 183 5.00 -6.71 0.86
N GLU A 184 4.04 -5.88 1.18
CA GLU A 184 3.63 -4.77 0.34
C GLU A 184 3.54 -3.48 1.13
N MET A 185 4.05 -2.39 0.56
CA MET A 185 3.89 -1.06 1.13
C MET A 185 3.51 -0.07 0.03
N ALA A 186 2.40 0.61 0.23
CA ALA A 186 1.98 1.76 -0.58
C ALA A 186 2.19 3.04 0.23
N ALA A 187 2.96 3.99 -0.30
CA ALA A 187 3.28 5.21 0.43
C ALA A 187 3.25 6.46 -0.43
N SER A 188 2.77 7.56 0.15
CA SER A 188 2.89 8.91 -0.39
C SER A 188 4.03 9.68 0.29
N GLY A 189 4.68 10.58 -0.43
CA GLY A 189 5.78 11.40 0.09
C GLY A 189 7.09 10.63 0.33
N MET A 190 7.24 9.42 -0.21
CA MET A 190 8.42 8.57 -0.06
C MET A 190 8.94 8.08 -1.41
N PRO A 191 10.28 8.05 -1.62
CA PRO A 191 10.87 7.40 -2.78
C PRO A 191 10.78 5.86 -2.65
N ALA A 192 10.82 5.14 -3.77
CA ALA A 192 10.76 3.68 -3.80
C ALA A 192 11.87 3.02 -2.97
N ALA A 193 13.08 3.56 -2.99
CA ALA A 193 14.21 3.04 -2.23
C ALA A 193 13.96 3.02 -0.70
N ASP A 194 13.32 4.07 -0.15
CA ASP A 194 12.98 4.13 1.27
C ASP A 194 11.88 3.11 1.63
N ILE A 195 10.92 2.91 0.71
CA ILE A 195 9.87 1.90 0.85
C ILE A 195 10.48 0.51 0.89
N VAL A 196 11.35 0.17 -0.07
CA VAL A 196 12.01 -1.14 -0.14
C VAL A 196 12.88 -1.38 1.10
N SER A 197 13.67 -0.39 1.52
CA SER A 197 14.44 -0.48 2.76
C SER A 197 13.56 -0.75 4.00
N THR A 198 12.34 -0.20 4.02
CA THR A 198 11.37 -0.46 5.09
C THR A 198 10.83 -1.89 5.01
N LEU A 199 10.49 -2.37 3.81
CA LEU A 199 10.03 -3.74 3.60
C LEU A 199 11.10 -4.78 3.98
N ASP A 200 12.36 -4.56 3.59
CA ASP A 200 13.50 -5.41 3.98
C ASP A 200 13.64 -5.48 5.51
N ALA A 201 13.53 -4.32 6.18
CA ALA A 201 13.62 -4.26 7.64
C ALA A 201 12.43 -4.94 8.34
N LEU A 202 11.26 -4.99 7.72
CA LEU A 202 10.10 -5.73 8.21
C LEU A 202 10.24 -7.22 7.98
N ALA A 203 10.62 -7.64 6.78
CA ALA A 203 10.82 -9.05 6.41
C ALA A 203 11.89 -9.73 7.27
N ALA A 204 12.96 -9.01 7.60
CA ALA A 204 14.01 -9.51 8.50
C ALA A 204 13.55 -9.78 9.96
N ARG A 205 12.35 -9.38 10.35
CA ARG A 205 11.79 -9.55 11.71
C ARG A 205 10.70 -10.62 11.78
N GLY A 206 10.09 -10.94 10.65
CA GLY A 206 8.97 -11.90 10.53
C GLY A 206 9.41 -13.27 10.11
#